data_bf868d1a628844e056da18a7b0f55d10
#
_entry.id   bf868d1a628844e056da18a7b0f55d10
#
_cell.length_a   1.000
_cell.length_b   1.000
_cell.length_c   1.000
_cell.angle_alpha   90.00
_cell.angle_beta   90.00
_cell.angle_gamma   90.00
#
_symmetry.space_group_name_H-M   'P 1'
#
loop_
_entity.id
_entity.type
_entity.pdbx_description
1 polymer ?
#
loop_
_entity_poly.entity_id
_entity_poly.type
_entity_poly.pdbx_seq_one_letter_code
_entity_poly.pdbx_strand_id
1 'polypeptide(L)'
;MDVVIGRPVVIRAEFRVSTDELVKDLERRYGRVKLASWTRMLENTGVVERPWSAPLEETAARSGVGVRSRAAYESVRDRAVRAAWEALEQAGLGPQDVDVLVTTHTTSWTTPGLDVDLVGRLGLRPDVERVGLATAACAGGGHALVHAVRTLRGRPGRRALVVAGEDLSTLYRPGPELPTMQDVLYGGLFGDSAGAAVVSAVEEADAGDLVVEDVWELVLPDSSRAYWGVVHEGGISFDSGKEATTASQRVMPYLTEWLDGRPVEWAAVHPGGPGIISGTLTGLGLDAATAGRHARDSLTGGNLGGVALLDVLTRTLADGAVEGPGVAVAYGPGFTAAGLYLRAVRSGAAG
;
A
#
# COMPACT_ATOMS: atom_id res chain seq x y z
N MET A 1 26.45 6.72 8.98
CA MET A 1 25.92 5.73 8.03
C MET A 1 24.42 5.83 8.06
N ASP A 2 23.85 6.22 6.96
CA ASP A 2 22.43 6.47 6.79
C ASP A 2 21.78 5.33 6.00
N VAL A 3 20.49 5.11 6.25
CA VAL A 3 19.66 4.28 5.37
C VAL A 3 18.68 5.24 4.68
N VAL A 4 18.73 5.26 3.36
CA VAL A 4 17.92 6.15 2.54
C VAL A 4 16.90 5.38 1.72
N ILE A 5 15.72 5.98 1.51
CA ILE A 5 14.69 5.45 0.62
C ILE A 5 14.66 6.32 -0.63
N GLY A 6 14.90 5.71 -1.80
CA GLY A 6 14.65 6.34 -3.08
C GLY A 6 13.15 6.60 -3.29
N ARG A 7 12.81 7.58 -4.11
CA ARG A 7 11.42 7.86 -4.45
C ARG A 7 10.76 6.60 -5.03
N PRO A 8 9.64 6.12 -4.46
CA PRO A 8 8.99 4.92 -4.97
C PRO A 8 8.40 5.14 -6.38
N VAL A 9 8.35 4.06 -7.15
CA VAL A 9 7.64 3.99 -8.45
C VAL A 9 6.35 3.20 -8.24
N VAL A 10 5.24 3.67 -8.81
CA VAL A 10 3.95 2.98 -8.75
C VAL A 10 3.35 2.83 -10.13
N ILE A 11 3.11 1.59 -10.53
CA ILE A 11 2.45 1.20 -11.78
C ILE A 11 1.02 0.80 -11.46
N ARG A 12 0.06 1.56 -11.95
CA ARG A 12 -1.37 1.29 -11.79
C ARG A 12 -1.87 0.42 -12.94
N ALA A 13 -2.93 -0.36 -12.69
CA ALA A 13 -3.59 -1.15 -13.71
C ALA A 13 -4.30 -0.27 -14.76
N GLU A 14 -4.60 -0.85 -15.92
CA GLU A 14 -4.92 -0.13 -17.14
C GLU A 14 -6.38 0.34 -17.22
N PHE A 15 -7.31 -0.48 -16.69
CA PHE A 15 -8.75 -0.19 -16.80
C PHE A 15 -9.20 0.73 -15.66
N ARG A 16 -9.94 1.78 -16.00
CA ARG A 16 -10.54 2.68 -15.01
C ARG A 16 -11.98 2.25 -14.79
N VAL A 17 -12.34 2.00 -13.54
CA VAL A 17 -13.72 1.69 -13.14
C VAL A 17 -14.18 2.76 -12.16
N SER A 18 -15.18 3.53 -12.54
CA SER A 18 -15.76 4.59 -11.72
C SER A 18 -16.73 4.04 -10.67
N THR A 19 -17.00 4.81 -9.63
CA THR A 19 -18.03 4.50 -8.65
C THR A 19 -19.41 4.39 -9.31
N ASP A 20 -19.70 5.25 -10.29
CA ASP A 20 -20.96 5.22 -11.05
C ASP A 20 -21.14 3.92 -11.84
N GLU A 21 -20.07 3.40 -12.46
CA GLU A 21 -20.14 2.11 -13.19
C GLU A 21 -20.43 0.95 -12.24
N LEU A 22 -19.82 0.94 -11.05
CA LEU A 22 -20.12 -0.06 -10.02
C LEU A 22 -21.57 0.02 -9.55
N VAL A 23 -22.08 1.23 -9.29
CA VAL A 23 -23.47 1.44 -8.88
C VAL A 23 -24.44 0.97 -9.95
N LYS A 24 -24.17 1.27 -11.24
CA LYS A 24 -24.98 0.79 -12.37
C LYS A 24 -24.92 -0.72 -12.51
N ASP A 25 -23.79 -1.36 -12.30
CA ASP A 25 -23.67 -2.83 -12.32
C ASP A 25 -24.46 -3.48 -11.18
N LEU A 26 -24.40 -2.91 -9.98
CA LEU A 26 -25.18 -3.36 -8.82
C LEU A 26 -26.70 -3.20 -9.08
N GLU A 27 -27.14 -2.07 -9.66
CA GLU A 27 -28.54 -1.86 -10.03
C GLU A 27 -29.01 -2.87 -11.05
N ARG A 28 -28.21 -3.12 -12.11
CA ARG A 28 -28.51 -4.10 -13.16
C ARG A 28 -28.67 -5.52 -12.61
N ARG A 29 -27.83 -5.93 -11.65
CA ARG A 29 -27.83 -7.28 -11.07
C ARG A 29 -28.89 -7.50 -10.01
N TYR A 30 -29.10 -6.52 -9.15
CA TYR A 30 -29.88 -6.68 -7.92
C TYR A 30 -31.11 -5.75 -7.86
N GLY A 31 -31.32 -4.94 -8.88
CA GLY A 31 -32.38 -3.94 -8.88
C GLY A 31 -32.11 -2.81 -7.89
N ARG A 32 -33.18 -2.14 -7.44
CA ARG A 32 -33.07 -0.97 -6.55
C ARG A 32 -33.06 -1.30 -5.05
N VAL A 33 -33.11 -2.57 -4.69
CA VAL A 33 -33.06 -3.00 -3.30
C VAL A 33 -31.71 -2.63 -2.70
N LYS A 34 -31.70 -1.86 -1.60
CA LYS A 34 -30.49 -1.34 -0.94
C LYS A 34 -29.59 -0.42 -1.78
N LEU A 35 -29.90 -0.15 -3.04
CA LEU A 35 -29.02 0.62 -3.94
C LEU A 35 -28.63 1.98 -3.35
N ALA A 36 -29.58 2.73 -2.80
CA ALA A 36 -29.29 4.04 -2.17
C ALA A 36 -28.31 3.93 -0.98
N SER A 37 -28.36 2.83 -0.23
CA SER A 37 -27.43 2.59 0.89
C SER A 37 -26.05 2.23 0.38
N TRP A 38 -25.96 1.40 -0.65
CA TRP A 38 -24.69 1.03 -1.29
C TRP A 38 -24.04 2.23 -1.96
N THR A 39 -24.79 3.04 -2.71
CA THR A 39 -24.29 4.26 -3.36
C THR A 39 -23.70 5.21 -2.31
N ARG A 40 -24.46 5.53 -1.26
CA ARG A 40 -23.96 6.41 -0.19
C ARG A 40 -22.71 5.88 0.49
N MET A 41 -22.65 4.57 0.69
CA MET A 41 -21.46 3.95 1.31
C MET A 41 -20.25 4.06 0.39
N LEU A 42 -20.38 3.78 -0.91
CA LEU A 42 -19.29 3.90 -1.88
C LEU A 42 -18.83 5.36 -2.01
N GLU A 43 -19.74 6.32 -2.10
CA GLU A 43 -19.42 7.75 -2.10
C GLU A 43 -18.66 8.19 -0.85
N ASN A 44 -19.03 7.69 0.33
CA ASN A 44 -18.37 8.00 1.58
C ASN A 44 -16.95 7.42 1.71
N THR A 45 -16.54 6.52 0.84
CA THR A 45 -15.14 6.05 0.79
C THR A 45 -14.18 7.13 0.32
N GLY A 46 -14.66 8.12 -0.43
CA GLY A 46 -13.84 9.12 -1.11
C GLY A 46 -13.21 8.63 -2.42
N VAL A 47 -13.51 7.39 -2.85
CA VAL A 47 -13.03 6.82 -4.12
C VAL A 47 -13.93 7.25 -5.26
N VAL A 48 -13.36 7.92 -6.26
CA VAL A 48 -14.06 8.35 -7.46
C VAL A 48 -13.97 7.28 -8.55
N GLU A 49 -12.75 6.81 -8.78
CA GLU A 49 -12.44 5.73 -9.72
C GLU A 49 -11.34 4.84 -9.16
N ARG A 50 -11.15 3.66 -9.72
CA ARG A 50 -10.07 2.74 -9.35
C ARG A 50 -9.48 2.06 -10.57
N PRO A 51 -8.13 1.83 -10.58
CA PRO A 51 -7.48 1.05 -11.63
C PRO A 51 -7.77 -0.43 -11.41
N TRP A 52 -8.25 -1.13 -12.42
CA TRP A 52 -8.44 -2.58 -12.40
C TRP A 52 -7.65 -3.25 -13.51
N SER A 53 -7.29 -4.51 -13.29
CA SER A 53 -6.51 -5.32 -14.22
C SER A 53 -7.31 -5.86 -15.41
N ALA A 54 -8.63 -5.77 -15.33
CA ALA A 54 -9.56 -6.15 -16.38
C ALA A 54 -10.82 -5.25 -16.33
N PRO A 55 -11.61 -5.19 -17.41
CA PRO A 55 -12.89 -4.54 -17.38
C PRO A 55 -13.82 -5.09 -16.29
N LEU A 56 -14.78 -4.27 -15.85
CA LEU A 56 -15.71 -4.62 -14.78
C LEU A 56 -16.45 -5.93 -15.04
N GLU A 57 -16.97 -6.12 -16.26
CA GLU A 57 -17.71 -7.32 -16.65
C GLU A 57 -16.85 -8.58 -16.60
N GLU A 58 -15.60 -8.50 -17.05
CA GLU A 58 -14.66 -9.63 -17.01
C GLU A 58 -14.30 -9.97 -15.56
N THR A 59 -13.99 -8.96 -14.75
CA THR A 59 -13.68 -9.12 -13.32
C THR A 59 -14.84 -9.77 -12.58
N ALA A 60 -16.07 -9.32 -12.85
CA ALA A 60 -17.30 -9.86 -12.27
C ALA A 60 -17.58 -11.30 -12.69
N ALA A 61 -17.19 -11.70 -13.91
CA ALA A 61 -17.41 -13.04 -14.44
C ALA A 61 -16.45 -14.10 -13.90
N ARG A 62 -15.31 -13.69 -13.32
CA ARG A 62 -14.33 -14.64 -12.75
C ARG A 62 -14.96 -15.40 -11.59
N SER A 63 -14.82 -16.73 -11.59
CA SER A 63 -15.40 -17.60 -10.55
C SER A 63 -14.36 -18.53 -9.93
N GLY A 64 -14.47 -18.69 -8.62
CA GLY A 64 -13.62 -19.56 -7.83
C GLY A 64 -12.25 -19.00 -7.48
N VAL A 65 -11.75 -19.38 -6.32
CA VAL A 65 -10.49 -18.91 -5.73
C VAL A 65 -9.30 -19.17 -6.66
N GLY A 66 -9.23 -20.32 -7.30
CA GLY A 66 -8.11 -20.67 -8.19
C GLY A 66 -8.01 -19.81 -9.43
N VAL A 67 -9.15 -19.49 -10.06
CA VAL A 67 -9.19 -18.59 -11.25
C VAL A 67 -8.81 -17.17 -10.84
N ARG A 68 -9.40 -16.68 -9.75
CA ARG A 68 -9.13 -15.31 -9.24
C ARG A 68 -7.69 -15.13 -8.79
N SER A 69 -7.14 -16.08 -8.02
CA SER A 69 -5.76 -16.02 -7.53
C SER A 69 -4.74 -16.08 -8.67
N ARG A 70 -4.98 -16.91 -9.69
CA ARG A 70 -4.11 -16.99 -10.87
C ARG A 70 -4.11 -15.69 -11.66
N ALA A 71 -5.29 -15.15 -11.96
CA ALA A 71 -5.41 -13.87 -12.68
C ALA A 71 -4.74 -12.74 -11.90
N ALA A 72 -4.96 -12.69 -10.57
CA ALA A 72 -4.31 -11.72 -9.68
C ALA A 72 -2.78 -11.86 -9.72
N TYR A 73 -2.27 -13.09 -9.68
CA TYR A 73 -0.83 -13.33 -9.70
C TYR A 73 -0.17 -12.87 -11.00
N GLU A 74 -0.72 -13.26 -12.15
CA GLU A 74 -0.19 -12.87 -13.46
C GLU A 74 -0.14 -11.36 -13.61
N SER A 75 -1.20 -10.70 -13.21
CA SER A 75 -1.36 -9.26 -13.24
C SER A 75 -0.39 -8.53 -12.29
N VAL A 76 -0.27 -8.99 -11.04
CA VAL A 76 0.67 -8.44 -10.04
C VAL A 76 2.11 -8.62 -10.51
N ARG A 77 2.47 -9.81 -10.97
CA ARG A 77 3.82 -10.15 -11.42
C ARG A 77 4.32 -9.20 -12.50
N ASP A 78 3.53 -9.00 -13.55
CA ASP A 78 3.95 -8.20 -14.70
C ASP A 78 4.10 -6.72 -14.35
N ARG A 79 3.20 -6.17 -13.50
CA ARG A 79 3.35 -4.81 -12.96
C ARG A 79 4.50 -4.69 -11.96
N ALA A 80 4.73 -5.70 -11.12
CA ALA A 80 5.84 -5.72 -10.18
C ALA A 80 7.20 -5.69 -10.88
N VAL A 81 7.36 -6.45 -11.97
CA VAL A 81 8.56 -6.40 -12.80
C VAL A 81 8.80 -4.99 -13.36
N ARG A 82 7.76 -4.35 -13.90
CA ARG A 82 7.87 -2.98 -14.43
C ARG A 82 8.23 -1.98 -13.35
N ALA A 83 7.54 -2.01 -12.21
CA ALA A 83 7.82 -1.10 -11.10
C ALA A 83 9.24 -1.28 -10.56
N ALA A 84 9.71 -2.51 -10.46
CA ALA A 84 11.06 -2.84 -10.01
C ALA A 84 12.13 -2.31 -10.98
N TRP A 85 11.96 -2.52 -12.29
CA TRP A 85 12.87 -1.98 -13.30
C TRP A 85 12.94 -0.46 -13.28
N GLU A 86 11.79 0.23 -13.25
CA GLU A 86 11.73 1.68 -13.21
C GLU A 86 12.36 2.23 -11.92
N ALA A 87 12.19 1.54 -10.77
CA ALA A 87 12.81 1.95 -9.51
C ALA A 87 14.33 1.77 -9.52
N LEU A 88 14.84 0.69 -10.11
CA LEU A 88 16.28 0.48 -10.28
C LEU A 88 16.89 1.51 -11.23
N GLU A 89 16.25 1.75 -12.38
CA GLU A 89 16.69 2.75 -13.36
C GLU A 89 16.74 4.15 -12.74
N GLN A 90 15.69 4.53 -12.00
CA GLN A 90 15.64 5.82 -11.27
C GLN A 90 16.77 5.96 -10.24
N ALA A 91 17.20 4.85 -9.63
CA ALA A 91 18.30 4.83 -8.68
C ALA A 91 19.69 4.71 -9.35
N GLY A 92 19.76 4.61 -10.70
CA GLY A 92 21.00 4.38 -11.43
C GLY A 92 21.64 3.01 -11.15
N LEU A 93 20.83 2.00 -10.81
CA LEU A 93 21.28 0.67 -10.41
C LEU A 93 20.88 -0.41 -11.42
N GLY A 94 21.68 -1.45 -11.50
CA GLY A 94 21.35 -2.68 -12.22
C GLY A 94 20.80 -3.77 -11.26
N PRO A 95 20.22 -4.85 -11.81
CA PRO A 95 19.72 -5.96 -11.01
C PRO A 95 20.80 -6.63 -10.14
N GLN A 96 22.05 -6.61 -10.60
CA GLN A 96 23.18 -7.21 -9.89
C GLN A 96 23.62 -6.41 -8.65
N ASP A 97 23.15 -5.16 -8.53
CA ASP A 97 23.43 -4.30 -7.37
C ASP A 97 22.48 -4.55 -6.20
N VAL A 98 21.44 -5.38 -6.39
CA VAL A 98 20.47 -5.70 -5.37
C VAL A 98 20.99 -6.81 -4.46
N ASP A 99 21.11 -6.53 -3.18
CA ASP A 99 21.53 -7.48 -2.16
C ASP A 99 20.36 -8.17 -1.46
N VAL A 100 19.24 -7.46 -1.33
CA VAL A 100 18.04 -7.92 -0.60
C VAL A 100 16.81 -7.63 -1.45
N LEU A 101 15.94 -8.61 -1.62
CA LEU A 101 14.61 -8.46 -2.23
C LEU A 101 13.55 -8.64 -1.15
N VAL A 102 12.74 -7.61 -0.89
CA VAL A 102 11.59 -7.68 0.02
C VAL A 102 10.32 -7.57 -0.80
N THR A 103 9.46 -8.58 -0.76
CA THR A 103 8.20 -8.58 -1.50
C THR A 103 6.98 -8.64 -0.58
N THR A 104 5.88 -8.02 -0.99
CA THR A 104 4.58 -8.15 -0.33
C THR A 104 3.45 -8.21 -1.35
N HIS A 105 2.49 -9.09 -1.10
CA HIS A 105 1.26 -9.22 -1.89
C HIS A 105 0.18 -9.95 -1.07
N THR A 106 -1.09 -9.77 -1.40
CA THR A 106 -2.20 -10.30 -0.60
C THR A 106 -3.07 -11.31 -1.34
N THR A 107 -3.46 -11.01 -2.57
CA THR A 107 -4.51 -11.77 -3.30
C THR A 107 -3.97 -12.78 -4.30
N SER A 108 -2.68 -12.80 -4.53
CA SER A 108 -1.99 -13.58 -5.56
C SER A 108 -1.23 -14.75 -4.95
N TRP A 109 -1.93 -15.80 -4.54
CA TRP A 109 -1.32 -16.96 -3.87
C TRP A 109 -0.81 -18.00 -4.85
N THR A 110 0.49 -18.18 -4.86
CA THR A 110 1.16 -19.17 -5.68
C THR A 110 2.37 -19.78 -4.95
N THR A 111 2.80 -20.91 -5.42
CA THR A 111 4.07 -21.54 -5.09
C THR A 111 4.74 -21.92 -6.40
N PRO A 112 5.96 -21.41 -6.70
CA PRO A 112 6.75 -20.47 -5.90
C PRO A 112 6.12 -19.10 -5.78
N GLY A 113 6.57 -18.31 -4.79
CA GLY A 113 6.09 -16.96 -4.51
C GLY A 113 6.63 -15.91 -5.48
N LEU A 114 6.07 -14.70 -5.39
CA LEU A 114 6.45 -13.55 -6.23
C LEU A 114 7.95 -13.23 -6.15
N ASP A 115 8.56 -13.37 -4.98
CA ASP A 115 10.00 -13.15 -4.77
C ASP A 115 10.87 -14.03 -5.64
N VAL A 116 10.53 -15.31 -5.76
CA VAL A 116 11.28 -16.28 -6.61
C VAL A 116 11.14 -15.93 -8.09
N ASP A 117 9.92 -15.57 -8.53
CA ASP A 117 9.66 -15.22 -9.93
C ASP A 117 10.40 -13.92 -10.32
N LEU A 118 10.44 -12.93 -9.42
CA LEU A 118 11.14 -11.67 -9.63
C LEU A 118 12.65 -11.85 -9.75
N VAL A 119 13.28 -12.76 -8.98
CA VAL A 119 14.72 -13.06 -9.13
C VAL A 119 15.05 -13.43 -10.56
N GLY A 120 14.30 -14.34 -11.16
CA GLY A 120 14.53 -14.78 -12.54
C GLY A 120 14.20 -13.71 -13.58
N ARG A 121 13.07 -13.01 -13.43
CA ARG A 121 12.59 -12.03 -14.42
C ARG A 121 13.37 -10.73 -14.44
N LEU A 122 13.87 -10.29 -13.29
CA LEU A 122 14.73 -9.12 -13.18
C LEU A 122 16.19 -9.45 -13.46
N GLY A 123 16.57 -10.72 -13.44
CA GLY A 123 17.97 -11.13 -13.53
C GLY A 123 18.77 -10.74 -12.29
N LEU A 124 18.16 -10.81 -11.10
CA LEU A 124 18.88 -10.61 -9.85
C LEU A 124 19.91 -11.71 -9.63
N ARG A 125 20.89 -11.47 -8.76
CA ARG A 125 21.83 -12.51 -8.37
C ARG A 125 21.10 -13.69 -7.73
N PRO A 126 21.50 -14.94 -7.99
CA PRO A 126 20.84 -16.13 -7.44
C PRO A 126 20.96 -16.23 -5.91
N ASP A 127 21.93 -15.56 -5.32
CA ASP A 127 22.21 -15.51 -3.88
C ASP A 127 21.60 -14.28 -3.18
N VAL A 128 20.74 -13.52 -3.86
CA VAL A 128 20.04 -12.38 -3.26
C VAL A 128 19.25 -12.82 -2.01
N GLU A 129 19.44 -12.09 -0.90
CA GLU A 129 18.65 -12.33 0.32
C GLU A 129 17.17 -12.01 0.02
N ARG A 130 16.23 -12.87 0.44
CA ARG A 130 14.80 -12.70 0.14
C ARG A 130 13.93 -12.70 1.38
N VAL A 131 12.98 -11.77 1.41
CA VAL A 131 11.91 -11.70 2.43
C VAL A 131 10.57 -11.57 1.72
N GLY A 132 9.74 -12.59 1.82
CA GLY A 132 8.37 -12.58 1.29
C GLY A 132 7.36 -12.34 2.42
N LEU A 133 6.67 -11.21 2.38
CA LEU A 133 5.62 -10.85 3.34
C LEU A 133 4.25 -11.13 2.73
N ALA A 134 3.74 -12.34 2.94
CA ALA A 134 2.37 -12.66 2.56
C ALA A 134 1.38 -12.16 3.62
N THR A 135 0.17 -11.83 3.20
CA THR A 135 -0.96 -11.48 4.08
C THR A 135 -0.82 -10.21 4.95
N ALA A 136 0.20 -9.38 4.71
CA ALA A 136 0.33 -8.08 5.38
C ALA A 136 -0.69 -7.04 4.87
N ALA A 137 -1.33 -7.30 3.74
CA ALA A 137 -2.38 -6.50 3.13
C ALA A 137 -2.00 -5.00 3.07
N CYS A 138 -2.92 -4.11 3.49
CA CYS A 138 -2.72 -2.66 3.38
C CYS A 138 -1.46 -2.13 4.09
N ALA A 139 -0.98 -2.78 5.16
CA ALA A 139 0.28 -2.42 5.81
C ALA A 139 1.52 -2.98 5.10
N GLY A 140 1.35 -3.81 4.07
CA GLY A 140 2.43 -4.56 3.43
C GLY A 140 3.61 -3.71 2.98
N GLY A 141 3.38 -2.61 2.27
CA GLY A 141 4.44 -1.71 1.84
C GLY A 141 5.21 -1.07 3.00
N GLY A 142 4.50 -0.69 4.07
CA GLY A 142 5.13 -0.18 5.29
C GLY A 142 6.01 -1.22 5.97
N HIS A 143 5.48 -2.42 6.19
CA HIS A 143 6.25 -3.54 6.74
C HIS A 143 7.46 -3.90 5.87
N ALA A 144 7.29 -3.91 4.54
CA ALA A 144 8.40 -4.21 3.62
C ALA A 144 9.53 -3.17 3.71
N LEU A 145 9.19 -1.88 3.80
CA LEU A 145 10.18 -0.83 4.03
C LEU A 145 10.87 -0.99 5.39
N VAL A 146 10.11 -1.25 6.46
CA VAL A 146 10.66 -1.50 7.81
C VAL A 146 11.65 -2.68 7.79
N HIS A 147 11.29 -3.78 7.15
CA HIS A 147 12.18 -4.94 7.01
C HIS A 147 13.44 -4.64 6.20
N ALA A 148 13.32 -3.92 5.09
CA ALA A 148 14.47 -3.49 4.29
C ALA A 148 15.43 -2.64 5.13
N VAL A 149 14.91 -1.65 5.84
CA VAL A 149 15.72 -0.77 6.72
C VAL A 149 16.44 -1.57 7.80
N ARG A 150 15.73 -2.44 8.53
CA ARG A 150 16.32 -3.29 9.57
C ARG A 150 17.42 -4.20 9.04
N THR A 151 17.21 -4.75 7.83
CA THR A 151 18.19 -5.65 7.18
C THR A 151 19.44 -4.91 6.76
N LEU A 152 19.32 -3.64 6.34
CA LEU A 152 20.45 -2.85 5.86
C LEU A 152 21.21 -2.14 6.98
N ARG A 153 20.61 -1.92 8.14
CA ARG A 153 21.30 -1.28 9.28
C ARG A 153 22.59 -2.03 9.64
N GLY A 154 23.72 -1.31 9.71
CA GLY A 154 25.03 -1.87 9.97
C GLY A 154 25.69 -2.58 8.78
N ARG A 155 25.14 -2.47 7.57
CA ARG A 155 25.65 -3.11 6.34
C ARG A 155 25.93 -2.06 5.25
N PRO A 156 27.00 -1.26 5.36
CA PRO A 156 27.27 -0.16 4.44
C PRO A 156 27.42 -0.66 2.99
N GLY A 157 26.94 0.13 2.04
CA GLY A 157 26.99 -0.15 0.61
C GLY A 157 25.96 -1.16 0.11
N ARG A 158 25.19 -1.82 1.00
CA ARG A 158 24.14 -2.77 0.57
C ARG A 158 22.85 -2.07 0.18
N ARG A 159 22.12 -2.72 -0.71
CA ARG A 159 20.88 -2.21 -1.29
C ARG A 159 19.76 -3.24 -1.25
N ALA A 160 18.58 -2.79 -0.87
CA ALA A 160 17.37 -3.58 -0.90
C ALA A 160 16.40 -3.03 -1.96
N LEU A 161 15.79 -3.94 -2.72
CA LEU A 161 14.66 -3.66 -3.59
C LEU A 161 13.38 -4.11 -2.87
N VAL A 162 12.53 -3.15 -2.52
CA VAL A 162 11.19 -3.40 -1.96
C VAL A 162 10.19 -3.41 -3.10
N VAL A 163 9.36 -4.45 -3.18
CA VAL A 163 8.31 -4.59 -4.20
C VAL A 163 6.99 -4.98 -3.54
N ALA A 164 5.98 -4.15 -3.72
CA ALA A 164 4.61 -4.41 -3.31
C ALA A 164 3.72 -4.60 -4.54
N GLY A 165 2.84 -5.59 -4.52
CA GLY A 165 1.92 -5.82 -5.63
C GLY A 165 0.53 -6.25 -5.16
N GLU A 166 -0.51 -5.60 -5.68
CA GLU A 166 -1.89 -5.89 -5.31
C GLU A 166 -2.80 -5.95 -6.54
N ASP A 167 -3.64 -6.98 -6.58
CA ASP A 167 -4.76 -7.11 -7.51
C ASP A 167 -6.04 -7.32 -6.69
N LEU A 168 -6.56 -6.23 -6.18
CA LEU A 168 -7.66 -6.20 -5.22
C LEU A 168 -9.03 -6.10 -5.89
N SER A 169 -9.09 -5.84 -7.21
CA SER A 169 -10.32 -5.94 -8.00
C SER A 169 -10.95 -7.34 -7.92
N THR A 170 -10.13 -8.35 -7.61
CA THR A 170 -10.57 -9.73 -7.35
C THR A 170 -11.58 -9.85 -6.20
N LEU A 171 -11.70 -8.82 -5.34
CA LEU A 171 -12.72 -8.73 -4.28
C LEU A 171 -14.12 -8.41 -4.81
N TYR A 172 -14.23 -7.84 -6.01
CA TYR A 172 -15.52 -7.63 -6.65
C TYR A 172 -16.06 -8.94 -7.20
N ARG A 173 -17.01 -9.55 -6.48
CA ARG A 173 -17.52 -10.90 -6.70
C ARG A 173 -19.03 -10.92 -6.65
N PRO A 174 -19.73 -10.27 -7.61
CA PRO A 174 -21.17 -10.30 -7.64
C PRO A 174 -21.65 -11.73 -7.88
N GLY A 175 -22.48 -12.24 -6.97
CA GLY A 175 -23.11 -13.57 -7.04
C GLY A 175 -24.60 -13.48 -7.35
N PRO A 176 -25.34 -14.61 -7.29
CA PRO A 176 -26.79 -14.62 -7.46
C PRO A 176 -27.53 -14.03 -6.25
N GLU A 177 -26.92 -14.03 -5.08
CA GLU A 177 -27.50 -13.51 -3.86
C GLU A 177 -27.17 -12.03 -3.67
N LEU A 178 -28.01 -11.32 -2.89
CA LEU A 178 -27.74 -9.92 -2.53
C LEU A 178 -26.42 -9.83 -1.72
N PRO A 179 -25.47 -8.99 -2.15
CA PRO A 179 -24.23 -8.80 -1.43
C PRO A 179 -24.45 -8.13 -0.06
N THR A 180 -23.59 -8.43 0.87
CA THR A 180 -23.52 -7.68 2.14
C THR A 180 -23.00 -6.28 1.91
N MET A 181 -23.12 -5.42 2.92
CA MET A 181 -22.51 -4.06 2.86
C MET A 181 -20.98 -4.15 2.72
N GLN A 182 -20.35 -5.11 3.35
CA GLN A 182 -18.90 -5.35 3.29
C GLN A 182 -18.47 -5.84 1.91
N ASP A 183 -19.22 -6.75 1.27
CA ASP A 183 -18.92 -7.17 -0.11
C ASP A 183 -18.92 -6.00 -1.08
N VAL A 184 -19.91 -5.10 -0.95
CA VAL A 184 -20.00 -3.89 -1.79
C VAL A 184 -18.89 -2.90 -1.44
N LEU A 185 -18.63 -2.66 -0.14
CA LEU A 185 -17.58 -1.76 0.32
C LEU A 185 -16.21 -2.18 -0.22
N TYR A 186 -15.80 -3.40 0.10
CA TYR A 186 -14.46 -3.87 -0.25
C TYR A 186 -14.32 -4.20 -1.74
N GLY A 187 -15.39 -4.62 -2.39
CA GLY A 187 -15.42 -4.77 -3.86
C GLY A 187 -15.29 -3.44 -4.60
N GLY A 188 -15.69 -2.32 -3.98
CA GLY A 188 -15.66 -1.00 -4.61
C GLY A 188 -14.58 -0.05 -4.09
N LEU A 189 -13.86 -0.40 -3.01
CA LEU A 189 -12.85 0.45 -2.40
C LEU A 189 -11.50 0.40 -3.14
N PHE A 190 -11.11 -0.77 -3.61
CA PHE A 190 -9.73 -1.08 -3.96
C PHE A 190 -9.42 -0.97 -5.45
N GLY A 191 -8.16 -0.59 -5.72
CA GLY A 191 -7.55 -0.62 -7.05
C GLY A 191 -6.34 -1.53 -7.12
N ASP A 192 -5.98 -1.92 -8.34
CA ASP A 192 -4.88 -2.81 -8.67
C ASP A 192 -3.63 -2.02 -9.03
N SER A 193 -2.48 -2.43 -8.49
CA SER A 193 -1.21 -1.77 -8.74
C SER A 193 -0.02 -2.63 -8.31
N ALA A 194 1.17 -2.21 -8.72
CA ALA A 194 2.40 -2.60 -8.08
C ALA A 194 3.28 -1.37 -7.83
N GLY A 195 4.09 -1.41 -6.78
CA GLY A 195 5.03 -0.36 -6.47
C GLY A 195 6.37 -0.94 -6.06
N ALA A 196 7.43 -0.20 -6.32
CA ALA A 196 8.77 -0.57 -5.89
C ALA A 196 9.55 0.64 -5.38
N ALA A 197 10.48 0.39 -4.47
CA ALA A 197 11.42 1.37 -3.95
C ALA A 197 12.78 0.73 -3.73
N VAL A 198 13.85 1.47 -4.03
CA VAL A 198 15.20 1.10 -3.63
C VAL A 198 15.47 1.70 -2.24
N VAL A 199 16.03 0.89 -1.36
CA VAL A 199 16.52 1.31 -0.03
C VAL A 199 18.01 1.04 0.00
N SER A 200 18.82 2.03 0.37
CA SER A 200 20.27 1.94 0.33
C SER A 200 20.91 2.31 1.66
N ALA A 201 21.91 1.55 2.07
CA ALA A 201 22.78 1.91 3.18
C ALA A 201 23.99 2.70 2.65
N VAL A 202 24.01 4.00 2.90
CA VAL A 202 25.03 4.94 2.41
C VAL A 202 25.93 5.42 3.57
N GLU A 203 27.14 5.89 3.28
CA GLU A 203 28.00 6.46 4.32
C GLU A 203 27.41 7.78 4.83
N GLU A 204 26.98 8.65 3.91
CA GLU A 204 26.32 9.92 4.17
C GLU A 204 25.23 10.15 3.12
N ALA A 205 24.10 10.71 3.53
CA ALA A 205 22.98 10.99 2.65
C ALA A 205 23.20 12.28 1.86
N ASP A 206 22.84 12.25 0.57
CA ASP A 206 22.91 13.39 -0.32
C ASP A 206 21.69 14.31 -0.21
N ALA A 207 21.82 15.51 -0.79
CA ALA A 207 20.72 16.46 -0.89
C ALA A 207 19.55 15.87 -1.71
N GLY A 208 18.36 15.90 -1.15
CA GLY A 208 17.15 15.32 -1.73
C GLY A 208 16.86 13.89 -1.29
N ASP A 209 17.78 13.26 -0.55
CA ASP A 209 17.56 11.93 0.01
C ASP A 209 16.50 11.96 1.14
N LEU A 210 15.81 10.83 1.28
CA LEU A 210 14.90 10.56 2.37
C LEU A 210 15.54 9.59 3.36
N VAL A 211 16.16 10.13 4.40
CA VAL A 211 16.84 9.35 5.45
C VAL A 211 15.83 8.70 6.38
N VAL A 212 16.02 7.44 6.69
CA VAL A 212 15.23 6.71 7.70
C VAL A 212 15.97 6.74 9.02
N GLU A 213 15.54 7.57 9.95
CA GLU A 213 16.15 7.69 11.27
C GLU A 213 15.67 6.56 12.20
N ASP A 214 14.37 6.18 12.11
CA ASP A 214 13.83 5.12 12.95
C ASP A 214 12.67 4.38 12.27
N VAL A 215 12.37 3.16 12.74
CA VAL A 215 11.28 2.32 12.27
C VAL A 215 10.55 1.66 13.42
N TRP A 216 9.24 1.47 13.23
CA TRP A 216 8.34 0.95 14.25
C TRP A 216 7.27 0.04 13.66
N GLU A 217 6.85 -0.94 14.45
CA GLU A 217 5.73 -1.82 14.12
C GLU A 217 4.87 -2.07 15.36
N LEU A 218 3.57 -2.19 15.14
CA LEU A 218 2.59 -2.47 16.18
C LEU A 218 1.57 -3.49 15.69
N VAL A 219 1.24 -4.43 16.56
CA VAL A 219 -0.05 -5.15 16.51
C VAL A 219 -0.90 -4.57 17.63
N LEU A 220 -1.99 -3.89 17.28
CA LEU A 220 -2.87 -3.25 18.26
C LEU A 220 -3.53 -4.34 19.13
N PRO A 221 -3.40 -4.28 20.46
CA PRO A 221 -4.05 -5.25 21.34
C PRO A 221 -5.57 -5.34 21.12
N ASP A 222 -6.10 -6.55 21.22
CA ASP A 222 -7.53 -6.88 21.14
C ASP A 222 -8.21 -6.32 19.87
N SER A 223 -7.54 -6.43 18.71
CA SER A 223 -8.02 -5.84 17.46
C SER A 223 -8.19 -6.82 16.31
N SER A 224 -8.05 -8.13 16.55
CA SER A 224 -8.12 -9.15 15.49
C SER A 224 -9.44 -9.16 14.69
N ARG A 225 -10.49 -8.56 15.24
CA ARG A 225 -11.79 -8.38 14.59
C ARG A 225 -12.07 -6.94 14.14
N ALA A 226 -11.09 -6.05 14.24
CA ALA A 226 -11.25 -4.71 13.69
C ALA A 226 -11.32 -4.77 12.15
N TYR A 227 -10.39 -5.49 11.55
CA TYR A 227 -10.35 -5.71 10.10
C TYR A 227 -9.67 -7.04 9.81
N TRP A 228 -10.29 -7.91 9.01
CA TRP A 228 -9.76 -9.24 8.69
C TRP A 228 -10.15 -9.69 7.29
N GLY A 229 -9.44 -10.69 6.77
CA GLY A 229 -9.75 -11.35 5.51
C GLY A 229 -9.91 -12.86 5.69
N VAL A 230 -10.74 -13.48 4.85
CA VAL A 230 -10.97 -14.92 4.82
C VAL A 230 -10.91 -15.44 3.39
N VAL A 231 -10.26 -16.59 3.21
CA VAL A 231 -10.27 -17.33 1.94
C VAL A 231 -11.37 -18.35 1.97
N HIS A 232 -12.12 -18.42 0.91
CA HIS A 232 -13.18 -19.41 0.70
C HIS A 232 -13.25 -19.83 -0.79
N GLU A 233 -14.15 -20.75 -1.13
CA GLU A 233 -14.24 -21.28 -2.50
C GLU A 233 -14.40 -20.21 -3.60
N GLY A 234 -15.11 -19.13 -3.30
CA GLY A 234 -15.33 -18.01 -4.24
C GLY A 234 -14.16 -17.06 -4.40
N GLY A 235 -13.15 -17.11 -3.54
CA GLY A 235 -12.02 -16.19 -3.51
C GLY A 235 -11.67 -15.72 -2.11
N ILE A 236 -11.09 -14.53 -1.99
CA ILE A 236 -10.88 -13.85 -0.71
C ILE A 236 -12.00 -12.84 -0.45
N SER A 237 -12.41 -12.67 0.79
CA SER A 237 -13.28 -11.59 1.25
C SER A 237 -12.63 -10.85 2.40
N PHE A 238 -12.89 -9.55 2.48
CA PHE A 238 -12.56 -8.74 3.65
C PHE A 238 -13.82 -8.37 4.40
N ASP A 239 -13.68 -8.21 5.70
CA ASP A 239 -14.73 -7.79 6.60
C ASP A 239 -14.15 -6.92 7.71
N SER A 240 -15.01 -6.17 8.41
CA SER A 240 -14.60 -5.29 9.49
C SER A 240 -15.67 -5.21 10.58
N GLY A 241 -15.21 -5.20 11.83
CA GLY A 241 -16.04 -4.93 12.99
C GLY A 241 -16.24 -3.43 13.24
N LYS A 242 -17.04 -3.12 14.25
CA LYS A 242 -17.27 -1.73 14.69
C LYS A 242 -15.98 -1.05 15.12
N GLU A 243 -15.04 -1.80 15.64
CA GLU A 243 -13.73 -1.35 16.11
C GLU A 243 -12.86 -0.77 14.99
N ALA A 244 -13.13 -1.12 13.74
CA ALA A 244 -12.40 -0.59 12.58
C ALA A 244 -12.48 0.94 12.50
N THR A 245 -13.62 1.53 12.88
CA THR A 245 -13.84 2.97 12.81
C THR A 245 -12.96 3.78 13.75
N THR A 246 -12.47 3.18 14.83
CA THR A 246 -11.62 3.81 15.85
C THR A 246 -10.22 3.21 15.93
N ALA A 247 -9.92 2.16 15.17
CA ALA A 247 -8.67 1.43 15.29
C ALA A 247 -7.43 2.31 15.06
N SER A 248 -7.43 3.18 14.05
CA SER A 248 -6.31 4.11 13.81
C SER A 248 -6.14 5.11 14.96
N GLN A 249 -7.22 5.57 15.60
CA GLN A 249 -7.16 6.44 16.78
C GLN A 249 -6.59 5.71 17.99
N ARG A 250 -6.91 4.41 18.17
CA ARG A 250 -6.32 3.56 19.23
C ARG A 250 -4.83 3.29 19.03
N VAL A 251 -4.31 3.41 17.81
CA VAL A 251 -2.88 3.32 17.52
C VAL A 251 -2.13 4.57 17.95
N MET A 252 -2.79 5.75 17.96
CA MET A 252 -2.12 7.03 18.22
C MET A 252 -1.31 7.10 19.52
N PRO A 253 -1.78 6.61 20.68
CA PRO A 253 -0.95 6.60 21.91
C PRO A 253 0.40 5.89 21.73
N TYR A 254 0.41 4.76 21.03
CA TYR A 254 1.65 3.99 20.77
C TYR A 254 2.54 4.71 19.75
N LEU A 255 1.95 5.34 18.75
CA LEU A 255 2.69 6.11 17.73
C LEU A 255 3.35 7.34 18.37
N THR A 256 2.64 8.07 19.22
CA THR A 256 3.16 9.25 19.92
C THR A 256 4.22 8.86 20.96
N GLU A 257 4.05 7.75 21.65
CA GLU A 257 5.06 7.20 22.55
C GLU A 257 6.38 6.84 21.81
N TRP A 258 6.24 6.16 20.64
CA TRP A 258 7.42 5.87 19.81
C TRP A 258 8.08 7.13 19.27
N LEU A 259 7.32 8.15 18.91
CA LEU A 259 7.87 9.43 18.45
C LEU A 259 8.62 10.18 19.57
N ASP A 260 8.32 9.94 20.83
CA ASP A 260 9.03 10.46 22.01
C ASP A 260 9.33 11.97 21.91
N GLY A 261 8.33 12.75 21.51
CA GLY A 261 8.44 14.21 21.36
C GLY A 261 9.24 14.68 20.14
N ARG A 262 9.70 13.77 19.27
CA ARG A 262 10.35 14.15 18.01
C ARG A 262 9.41 14.98 17.13
N PRO A 263 9.89 16.06 16.48
CA PRO A 263 9.07 16.92 15.66
C PRO A 263 8.57 16.16 14.41
N VAL A 264 7.35 16.46 13.99
CA VAL A 264 6.75 15.94 12.74
C VAL A 264 6.23 17.14 11.96
N GLU A 265 6.87 17.47 10.85
CA GLU A 265 6.50 18.59 9.98
C GLU A 265 5.63 18.15 8.81
N TRP A 266 5.73 16.88 8.42
CA TRP A 266 4.92 16.27 7.36
C TRP A 266 4.62 14.80 7.66
N ALA A 267 3.59 14.26 6.99
CA ALA A 267 3.26 12.85 7.13
C ALA A 267 2.74 12.23 5.83
N ALA A 268 3.22 11.02 5.53
CA ALA A 268 2.66 10.13 4.53
C ALA A 268 1.80 9.07 5.23
N VAL A 269 0.47 9.22 5.14
CA VAL A 269 -0.47 8.34 5.84
C VAL A 269 -1.16 7.41 4.86
N HIS A 270 -1.24 6.11 5.20
CA HIS A 270 -2.02 5.13 4.43
C HIS A 270 -3.44 5.62 4.17
N PRO A 271 -3.88 5.67 2.90
CA PRO A 271 -5.18 6.22 2.51
C PRO A 271 -6.30 5.16 2.65
N GLY A 272 -6.46 4.59 3.85
CA GLY A 272 -7.47 3.56 4.12
C GLY A 272 -8.91 4.07 4.12
N GLY A 273 -9.10 5.39 4.24
CA GLY A 273 -10.37 6.10 4.22
C GLY A 273 -10.21 7.50 4.81
N PRO A 274 -11.19 8.42 4.57
CA PRO A 274 -11.09 9.81 5.03
C PRO A 274 -10.86 9.95 6.55
N GLY A 275 -11.52 9.11 7.35
CA GLY A 275 -11.39 9.13 8.81
C GLY A 275 -10.01 8.67 9.30
N ILE A 276 -9.36 7.70 8.62
CA ILE A 276 -8.02 7.23 8.95
C ILE A 276 -7.00 8.36 8.65
N ILE A 277 -7.11 8.98 7.49
CA ILE A 277 -6.24 10.10 7.10
C ILE A 277 -6.34 11.24 8.11
N SER A 278 -7.55 11.77 8.32
CA SER A 278 -7.75 12.92 9.20
C SER A 278 -7.42 12.62 10.66
N GLY A 279 -7.83 11.45 11.17
CA GLY A 279 -7.57 11.04 12.55
C GLY A 279 -6.09 10.90 12.86
N THR A 280 -5.31 10.31 11.94
CA THR A 280 -3.85 10.17 12.10
C THR A 280 -3.16 11.53 12.07
N LEU A 281 -3.48 12.39 11.10
CA LEU A 281 -2.85 13.71 10.98
C LEU A 281 -3.17 14.61 12.16
N THR A 282 -4.43 14.65 12.60
CA THR A 282 -4.82 15.38 13.80
C THR A 282 -4.11 14.86 15.04
N GLY A 283 -3.97 13.53 15.18
CA GLY A 283 -3.24 12.93 16.28
C GLY A 283 -1.73 13.24 16.28
N LEU A 284 -1.16 13.52 15.12
CA LEU A 284 0.22 14.00 14.96
C LEU A 284 0.36 15.53 15.14
N GLY A 285 -0.72 16.25 15.40
CA GLY A 285 -0.71 17.71 15.52
C GLY A 285 -0.62 18.46 14.19
N LEU A 286 -0.86 17.77 13.06
CA LEU A 286 -0.80 18.37 11.73
C LEU A 286 -2.19 18.83 11.27
N ASP A 287 -2.25 19.91 10.49
CA ASP A 287 -3.49 20.31 9.82
C ASP A 287 -3.88 19.28 8.76
N ALA A 288 -4.92 18.52 9.05
CA ALA A 288 -5.37 17.44 8.18
C ALA A 288 -5.81 17.92 6.79
N ALA A 289 -6.23 19.18 6.63
CA ALA A 289 -6.66 19.71 5.33
C ALA A 289 -5.49 19.87 4.36
N THR A 290 -4.36 20.36 4.82
CA THR A 290 -3.15 20.55 4.02
C THR A 290 -2.26 19.33 3.98
N ALA A 291 -1.86 18.79 5.15
CA ALA A 291 -0.96 17.65 5.24
C ALA A 291 -1.55 16.35 4.64
N GLY A 292 -2.88 16.22 4.60
CA GLY A 292 -3.56 15.03 4.07
C GLY A 292 -3.80 15.04 2.56
N ARG A 293 -3.35 16.06 1.81
CA ARG A 293 -3.65 16.20 0.38
C ARG A 293 -3.24 14.96 -0.41
N HIS A 294 -1.99 14.54 -0.32
CA HIS A 294 -1.47 13.40 -1.09
C HIS A 294 -2.14 12.06 -0.76
N ALA A 295 -2.49 11.84 0.51
CA ALA A 295 -3.23 10.67 0.93
C ALA A 295 -4.67 10.67 0.35
N ARG A 296 -5.35 11.82 0.35
CA ARG A 296 -6.67 11.96 -0.27
C ARG A 296 -6.62 11.79 -1.78
N ASP A 297 -5.63 12.41 -2.44
CA ASP A 297 -5.44 12.28 -3.90
C ASP A 297 -5.12 10.82 -4.31
N SER A 298 -4.40 10.09 -3.46
CA SER A 298 -4.21 8.66 -3.64
C SER A 298 -5.53 7.90 -3.52
N LEU A 299 -6.32 8.19 -2.47
CA LEU A 299 -7.59 7.53 -2.19
C LEU A 299 -8.65 7.76 -3.26
N THR A 300 -8.73 8.97 -3.85
CA THR A 300 -9.68 9.24 -4.95
C THR A 300 -9.48 8.32 -6.15
N GLY A 301 -8.26 7.85 -6.36
CA GLY A 301 -7.89 6.88 -7.38
C GLY A 301 -7.94 5.41 -6.89
N GLY A 302 -8.66 5.11 -5.80
CA GLY A 302 -8.79 3.80 -5.19
C GLY A 302 -7.71 3.48 -4.15
N ASN A 303 -8.10 2.78 -3.08
CA ASN A 303 -7.12 2.27 -2.11
C ASN A 303 -6.28 1.15 -2.77
N LEU A 304 -4.98 1.35 -2.87
CA LEU A 304 -4.05 0.44 -3.54
C LEU A 304 -3.48 -0.65 -2.61
N GLY A 305 -4.13 -0.90 -1.47
CA GLY A 305 -3.70 -1.94 -0.52
C GLY A 305 -2.28 -1.73 0.00
N GLY A 306 -1.44 -2.75 -0.09
CA GLY A 306 -0.04 -2.70 0.34
C GLY A 306 0.83 -1.73 -0.47
N VAL A 307 0.40 -1.32 -1.65
CA VAL A 307 1.10 -0.32 -2.49
C VAL A 307 0.76 1.12 -2.07
N ALA A 308 -0.34 1.32 -1.36
CA ALA A 308 -0.90 2.65 -1.10
C ALA A 308 0.06 3.61 -0.39
N LEU A 309 0.84 3.14 0.61
CA LEU A 309 1.84 3.99 1.27
C LEU A 309 2.93 4.43 0.30
N LEU A 310 3.38 3.57 -0.62
CA LEU A 310 4.36 3.91 -1.65
C LEU A 310 3.80 4.99 -2.60
N ASP A 311 2.51 4.91 -2.98
CA ASP A 311 1.86 5.94 -3.81
C ASP A 311 1.81 7.30 -3.10
N VAL A 312 1.49 7.31 -1.81
CA VAL A 312 1.49 8.56 -1.02
C VAL A 312 2.90 9.13 -0.91
N LEU A 313 3.91 8.31 -0.64
CA LEU A 313 5.32 8.75 -0.61
C LEU A 313 5.77 9.29 -1.97
N THR A 314 5.43 8.61 -3.07
CA THR A 314 5.74 9.09 -4.44
C THR A 314 5.20 10.49 -4.68
N ARG A 315 3.94 10.75 -4.29
CA ARG A 315 3.27 12.06 -4.42
C ARG A 315 3.89 13.10 -3.52
N THR A 316 4.15 12.73 -2.26
CA THR A 316 4.75 13.62 -1.25
C THR A 316 6.13 14.10 -1.70
N LEU A 317 6.96 13.21 -2.25
CA LEU A 317 8.30 13.54 -2.72
C LEU A 317 8.31 14.24 -4.10
N ALA A 318 7.25 14.05 -4.92
CA ALA A 318 7.17 14.71 -6.23
C ALA A 318 7.02 16.22 -6.16
N ASP A 319 6.38 16.74 -5.12
CA ASP A 319 6.13 18.17 -4.96
C ASP A 319 7.39 18.98 -4.63
N GLY A 320 8.51 18.33 -4.28
CA GLY A 320 9.76 18.98 -3.91
C GLY A 320 9.67 19.89 -2.67
N ALA A 321 8.50 19.88 -2.01
CA ALA A 321 8.18 20.78 -0.89
C ALA A 321 8.44 20.16 0.49
N VAL A 322 8.92 18.91 0.53
CA VAL A 322 9.12 18.20 1.79
C VAL A 322 10.54 18.45 2.29
N GLU A 323 10.64 19.11 3.41
CA GLU A 323 11.88 19.34 4.13
C GLU A 323 11.71 18.92 5.59
N GLY A 324 12.84 18.62 6.26
CA GLY A 324 12.84 18.31 7.69
C GLY A 324 12.23 16.95 8.06
N PRO A 325 11.88 16.81 9.34
CA PRO A 325 11.40 15.55 9.90
C PRO A 325 9.94 15.26 9.56
N GLY A 326 9.66 14.00 9.28
CA GLY A 326 8.32 13.53 9.00
C GLY A 326 8.10 12.08 9.36
N VAL A 327 6.87 11.61 9.16
CA VAL A 327 6.52 10.22 9.46
C VAL A 327 5.72 9.60 8.31
N ALA A 328 6.06 8.36 7.96
CA ALA A 328 5.23 7.53 7.09
C ALA A 328 4.56 6.45 7.93
N VAL A 329 3.23 6.29 7.80
CA VAL A 329 2.46 5.31 8.60
C VAL A 329 1.55 4.49 7.70
N ALA A 330 1.73 3.17 7.72
CA ALA A 330 0.82 2.20 7.10
C ALA A 330 -0.07 1.54 8.16
N TYR A 331 -1.29 1.20 7.76
CA TYR A 331 -2.23 0.42 8.56
C TYR A 331 -2.72 -0.80 7.79
N GLY A 332 -2.97 -1.89 8.49
CA GLY A 332 -3.45 -3.13 7.91
C GLY A 332 -4.31 -3.97 8.85
N PRO A 333 -4.75 -5.14 8.37
CA PRO A 333 -5.54 -6.07 9.17
C PRO A 333 -4.87 -6.46 10.46
N GLY A 334 -5.68 -6.81 11.47
CA GLY A 334 -5.16 -7.33 12.70
C GLY A 334 -5.50 -6.60 14.00
N PHE A 335 -5.55 -5.32 14.21
CA PHE A 335 -5.13 -4.19 13.40
C PHE A 335 -3.63 -3.98 13.55
N THR A 336 -2.92 -3.77 12.44
CA THR A 336 -1.48 -3.57 12.47
C THR A 336 -1.10 -2.18 11.99
N ALA A 337 0.06 -1.70 12.44
CA ALA A 337 0.67 -0.48 11.93
C ALA A 337 2.17 -0.68 11.71
N ALA A 338 2.71 0.01 10.70
CA ALA A 338 4.13 0.14 10.45
C ALA A 338 4.46 1.61 10.27
N GLY A 339 5.49 2.10 10.97
CA GLY A 339 5.91 3.49 10.95
C GLY A 339 7.38 3.64 10.57
N LEU A 340 7.69 4.70 9.85
CA LEU A 340 9.04 5.14 9.56
C LEU A 340 9.15 6.61 9.96
N TYR A 341 10.12 6.94 10.80
CA TYR A 341 10.49 8.32 11.09
C TYR A 341 11.59 8.74 10.10
N LEU A 342 11.31 9.79 9.37
CA LEU A 342 12.01 10.15 8.15
C LEU A 342 12.53 11.58 8.24
N ARG A 343 13.65 11.85 7.60
CA ARG A 343 14.18 13.20 7.42
C ARG A 343 14.51 13.44 5.95
N ALA A 344 13.83 14.41 5.34
CA ALA A 344 14.19 14.87 4.02
C ALA A 344 15.42 15.78 4.11
N VAL A 345 16.47 15.42 3.38
CA VAL A 345 17.73 16.20 3.35
C VAL A 345 17.53 17.40 2.44
N ARG A 346 17.78 18.62 2.97
CA ARG A 346 17.63 19.85 2.21
C ARG A 346 18.53 19.84 0.97
N SER A 347 17.95 20.17 -0.17
CA SER A 347 18.75 20.60 -1.32
C SER A 347 19.44 21.90 -0.93
N GLY A 348 20.75 21.86 -0.73
CA GLY A 348 21.49 23.07 -0.43
C GLY A 348 21.11 24.15 -1.46
N ALA A 349 20.70 25.33 -0.99
CA ALA A 349 20.60 26.47 -1.86
C ALA A 349 22.01 26.63 -2.49
N ALA A 350 22.09 26.41 -3.80
CA ALA A 350 23.30 26.77 -4.52
C ALA A 350 23.51 28.26 -4.28
N GLY A 351 24.51 28.60 -3.41
CA GLY A 351 24.93 29.96 -3.10
C GLY A 351 25.60 30.62 -4.29
#